data_4498f9b08da0e9a76e5291d684d3b6d9
#
_entry.id   4498f9b08da0e9a76e5291d684d3b6d9
#
_cell.length_a   1.000
_cell.length_b   1.000
_cell.length_c   1.000
_cell.angle_alpha   90.00
_cell.angle_beta   90.00
_cell.angle_gamma   90.00
#
_symmetry.space_group_name_H-M   'P 1'
#
loop_
_entity.id
_entity.type
_entity.pdbx_description
1 polymer ?
#
loop_
_entity_poly.entity_id
_entity_poly.type
_entity_poly.pdbx_seq_one_letter_code
_entity_poly.pdbx_strand_id
1 'polypeptide(L)'
;MPINIASVSIDPPVLLAPLAGITDLPFRQLVGRFGAGLVVSEMVASQEVVQAKPAARAKAELGFGEGATSVQLAGRDAYWLAEAARYVEAQGARIIDINMGCPAKRVTSAGGAGACGSALMREPDLALTLIEAVVQAVQVPVTLKMRLGWDDDSHNAPEIAARAEAAGVRMITIHGRTRCQFYKGRANWAAIRPVTEAVNVPVIANGDITDADTAAEALRQSGADGVMVGRGAQGRPWILAQIAAALYGTPAPVVPQGAALADMVIGHYQAMLGFYGIELGVKVARKHLGWYLEAAGAVKGNALTETDPAAVEKAVRAALSEPARCAA
;
A
#
# COMPACT_ATOMS: atom_id res chain seq x y z
N MET A 1 -13.29 15.85 3.38
CA MET A 1 -13.67 15.57 4.80
C MET A 1 -12.92 14.32 5.24
N PRO A 2 -12.52 14.18 6.52
CA PRO A 2 -11.88 12.95 7.02
C PRO A 2 -12.82 11.75 6.90
N ILE A 3 -12.22 10.57 6.71
CA ILE A 3 -12.94 9.29 6.77
C ILE A 3 -12.80 8.73 8.18
N ASN A 4 -13.93 8.47 8.84
CA ASN A 4 -13.94 7.90 10.18
C ASN A 4 -14.36 6.43 10.12
N ILE A 5 -13.50 5.54 10.59
CA ILE A 5 -13.77 4.11 10.73
C ILE A 5 -13.61 3.71 12.19
N ALA A 6 -14.73 3.49 12.87
CA ALA A 6 -14.78 3.31 14.33
C ALA A 6 -13.98 4.41 15.07
N SER A 7 -12.95 4.06 15.83
CA SER A 7 -12.11 5.00 16.60
C SER A 7 -10.97 5.64 15.79
N VAL A 8 -10.82 5.32 14.51
CA VAL A 8 -9.71 5.78 13.68
C VAL A 8 -10.22 6.81 12.67
N SER A 9 -9.61 8.00 12.65
CA SER A 9 -9.81 9.02 11.64
C SER A 9 -8.69 8.97 10.61
N ILE A 10 -9.05 8.92 9.34
CA ILE A 10 -8.13 8.98 8.20
C ILE A 10 -8.26 10.37 7.58
N ASP A 11 -7.28 11.21 7.85
CA ASP A 11 -7.24 12.60 7.42
C ASP A 11 -5.81 12.99 7.00
N PRO A 12 -5.60 13.37 5.75
CA PRO A 12 -6.52 13.41 4.61
C PRO A 12 -6.88 12.01 4.07
N PRO A 13 -7.97 11.82 3.32
CA PRO A 13 -8.35 10.52 2.75
C PRO A 13 -7.51 10.15 1.51
N VAL A 14 -6.19 10.19 1.69
CA VAL A 14 -5.17 9.81 0.70
C VAL A 14 -4.25 8.78 1.34
N LEU A 15 -4.33 7.53 0.86
CA LEU A 15 -3.74 6.37 1.48
C LEU A 15 -2.56 5.83 0.66
N LEU A 16 -1.55 5.26 1.34
CA LEU A 16 -0.47 4.51 0.69
C LEU A 16 -0.88 3.03 0.54
N ALA A 17 -0.83 2.52 -0.69
CA ALA A 17 -1.17 1.14 -1.00
C ALA A 17 -0.10 0.15 -0.50
N PRO A 18 -0.50 -1.06 -0.07
CA PRO A 18 0.41 -2.16 0.19
C PRO A 18 1.09 -2.61 -1.10
N LEU A 19 2.41 -2.56 -1.16
CA LEU A 19 3.22 -2.96 -2.31
C LEU A 19 4.34 -3.90 -1.85
N ALA A 20 4.26 -5.18 -2.23
CA ALA A 20 5.23 -6.20 -1.84
C ALA A 20 6.67 -5.82 -2.22
N GLY A 21 7.55 -5.84 -1.24
CA GLY A 21 8.95 -5.44 -1.36
C GLY A 21 9.16 -3.93 -1.52
N ILE A 22 8.16 -3.07 -1.30
CA ILE A 22 8.26 -1.62 -1.51
C ILE A 22 7.77 -0.85 -0.29
N THR A 23 6.60 -1.18 0.27
CA THR A 23 6.03 -0.48 1.42
C THR A 23 6.46 -1.12 2.74
N ASP A 24 7.77 -1.34 2.87
CA ASP A 24 8.42 -1.70 4.12
C ASP A 24 8.30 -0.56 5.15
N LEU A 25 8.70 -0.83 6.38
CA LEU A 25 8.62 0.15 7.45
C LEU A 25 9.36 1.46 7.14
N PRO A 26 10.62 1.46 6.64
CA PRO A 26 11.31 2.69 6.27
C PRO A 26 10.55 3.56 5.27
N PHE A 27 9.98 2.95 4.23
CA PHE A 27 9.24 3.69 3.22
C PHE A 27 7.90 4.21 3.74
N ARG A 28 7.15 3.42 4.53
CA ARG A 28 5.91 3.88 5.18
C ARG A 28 6.14 5.07 6.10
N GLN A 29 7.21 5.03 6.90
CA GLN A 29 7.60 6.14 7.78
C GLN A 29 7.93 7.40 6.98
N LEU A 30 8.68 7.25 5.88
CA LEU A 30 9.01 8.38 5.02
C LEU A 30 7.77 9.02 4.41
N VAL A 31 6.86 8.22 3.84
CA VAL A 31 5.59 8.72 3.26
C VAL A 31 4.70 9.35 4.33
N GLY A 32 4.62 8.74 5.51
CA GLY A 32 3.85 9.26 6.64
C GLY A 32 4.32 10.64 7.10
N ARG A 33 5.64 10.89 7.11
CA ARG A 33 6.22 12.21 7.47
C ARG A 33 5.79 13.34 6.53
N PHE A 34 5.45 13.04 5.30
CA PHE A 34 4.90 14.02 4.35
C PHE A 34 3.41 14.29 4.55
N GLY A 35 2.69 13.48 5.32
CA GLY A 35 1.27 13.70 5.62
C GLY A 35 0.30 12.80 4.88
N ALA A 36 0.63 11.54 4.65
CA ALA A 36 -0.34 10.54 4.23
C ALA A 36 -1.37 10.28 5.34
N GLY A 37 -2.66 10.17 4.98
CA GLY A 37 -3.71 9.92 5.97
C GLY A 37 -3.68 8.51 6.54
N LEU A 38 -3.24 7.53 5.75
CA LEU A 38 -3.04 6.15 6.19
C LEU A 38 -1.91 5.50 5.38
N VAL A 39 -1.08 4.73 6.06
CA VAL A 39 -0.10 3.85 5.40
C VAL A 39 -0.43 2.38 5.70
N VAL A 40 -0.39 1.53 4.66
CA VAL A 40 -0.68 0.10 4.78
C VAL A 40 0.60 -0.70 4.63
N SER A 41 0.81 -1.69 5.51
CA SER A 41 1.98 -2.56 5.47
C SER A 41 2.03 -3.39 4.18
N GLU A 42 3.19 -3.98 3.89
CA GLU A 42 3.23 -5.08 2.93
C GLU A 42 2.29 -6.21 3.35
N MET A 43 1.84 -6.99 2.38
CA MET A 43 1.03 -8.17 2.64
C MET A 43 1.78 -9.18 3.52
N VAL A 44 1.19 -9.53 4.66
CA VAL A 44 1.70 -10.49 5.64
C VAL A 44 0.97 -11.82 5.48
N ALA A 45 1.71 -12.90 5.25
CA ALA A 45 1.13 -14.24 5.23
C ALA A 45 0.71 -14.66 6.65
N SER A 46 -0.59 -14.90 6.85
CA SER A 46 -1.19 -15.14 8.17
C SER A 46 -0.55 -16.29 8.93
N GLN A 47 -0.42 -17.45 8.30
CA GLN A 47 0.22 -18.61 8.92
C GLN A 47 1.69 -18.34 9.28
N GLU A 48 2.43 -17.65 8.43
CA GLU A 48 3.85 -17.39 8.65
C GLU A 48 4.11 -16.43 9.82
N VAL A 49 3.26 -15.42 10.02
CA VAL A 49 3.43 -14.46 11.12
C VAL A 49 3.13 -15.12 12.46
N VAL A 50 2.11 -15.98 12.53
CA VAL A 50 1.77 -16.75 13.72
C VAL A 50 2.88 -17.76 14.05
N GLN A 51 3.42 -18.44 13.05
CA GLN A 51 4.56 -19.35 13.19
C GLN A 51 5.90 -18.65 13.46
N ALA A 52 5.88 -17.36 13.72
CA ALA A 52 7.04 -16.57 14.10
C ALA A 52 8.14 -16.48 13.04
N LYS A 53 7.82 -16.65 11.75
CA LYS A 53 8.82 -16.48 10.69
C LYS A 53 9.33 -15.03 10.64
N PRO A 54 10.64 -14.78 10.75
CA PRO A 54 11.19 -13.42 10.89
C PRO A 54 10.77 -12.48 9.76
N ALA A 55 10.79 -12.94 8.51
CA ALA A 55 10.39 -12.13 7.36
C ALA A 55 8.92 -11.70 7.37
N ALA A 56 8.02 -12.55 7.90
CA ALA A 56 6.60 -12.20 8.03
C ALA A 56 6.39 -11.19 9.17
N ARG A 57 7.09 -11.36 10.30
CA ARG A 57 7.03 -10.42 11.42
C ARG A 57 7.59 -9.06 11.06
N ALA A 58 8.72 -8.99 10.35
CA ALA A 58 9.29 -7.73 9.87
C ALA A 58 8.30 -6.94 8.97
N LYS A 59 7.52 -7.62 8.13
CA LYS A 59 6.48 -6.95 7.32
C LYS A 59 5.33 -6.40 8.15
N ALA A 60 4.98 -7.07 9.25
CA ALA A 60 3.94 -6.62 10.18
C ALA A 60 4.41 -5.50 11.12
N GLU A 61 5.70 -5.17 11.12
CA GLU A 61 6.26 -4.18 12.03
C GLU A 61 5.66 -2.80 11.79
N LEU A 62 5.20 -2.16 12.88
CA LEU A 62 4.47 -0.90 12.85
C LEU A 62 5.38 0.32 13.00
N GLY A 63 6.56 0.13 13.59
CA GLY A 63 7.45 1.21 14.00
C GLY A 63 6.92 1.95 15.23
N PHE A 64 7.69 2.97 15.63
CA PHE A 64 7.32 3.86 16.72
C PHE A 64 6.73 5.14 16.14
N GLY A 65 5.48 5.46 16.43
CA GLY A 65 4.85 6.69 15.97
C GLY A 65 3.33 6.69 16.10
N GLU A 66 2.74 7.87 16.16
CA GLU A 66 1.29 8.08 16.34
C GLU A 66 0.48 7.96 15.04
N GLY A 67 1.14 7.75 13.90
CA GLY A 67 0.48 7.68 12.59
C GLY A 67 -0.49 6.50 12.47
N ALA A 68 -1.59 6.71 11.73
CA ALA A 68 -2.52 5.65 11.41
C ALA A 68 -1.81 4.60 10.52
N THR A 69 -1.61 3.40 11.07
CA THR A 69 -0.98 2.28 10.37
C THR A 69 -1.93 1.10 10.31
N SER A 70 -2.10 0.57 9.10
CA SER A 70 -2.87 -0.65 8.85
C SER A 70 -1.92 -1.80 8.53
N VAL A 71 -2.18 -2.98 9.11
CA VAL A 71 -1.48 -4.23 8.75
C VAL A 71 -2.34 -5.02 7.79
N GLN A 72 -1.80 -5.33 6.61
CA GLN A 72 -2.51 -6.13 5.64
C GLN A 72 -2.19 -7.62 5.79
N LEU A 73 -3.21 -8.44 6.05
CA LEU A 73 -3.13 -9.89 6.18
C LEU A 73 -3.59 -10.59 4.89
N ALA A 74 -2.93 -11.69 4.55
CA ALA A 74 -3.33 -12.57 3.47
C ALA A 74 -3.28 -14.03 3.92
N GLY A 75 -4.30 -14.78 3.54
CA GLY A 75 -4.42 -16.20 3.85
C GLY A 75 -5.66 -16.80 3.21
N ARG A 76 -5.83 -18.11 3.37
CA ARG A 76 -6.99 -18.88 2.89
C ARG A 76 -7.61 -19.73 4.01
N ASP A 77 -7.06 -19.69 5.17
CA ASP A 77 -7.52 -20.46 6.32
C ASP A 77 -8.01 -19.50 7.42
N ALA A 78 -9.25 -19.72 7.88
CA ALA A 78 -9.92 -18.83 8.83
C ALA A 78 -9.21 -18.80 10.19
N TYR A 79 -8.70 -19.94 10.65
CA TYR A 79 -7.98 -20.03 11.92
C TYR A 79 -6.69 -19.19 11.88
N TRP A 80 -5.86 -19.39 10.85
CA TRP A 80 -4.61 -18.63 10.74
C TRP A 80 -4.82 -17.15 10.51
N LEU A 81 -5.88 -16.74 9.80
CA LEU A 81 -6.21 -15.33 9.63
C LEU A 81 -6.67 -14.70 10.94
N ALA A 82 -7.53 -15.38 11.70
CA ALA A 82 -7.98 -14.91 13.01
C ALA A 82 -6.82 -14.78 14.01
N GLU A 83 -5.95 -15.79 14.09
CA GLU A 83 -4.77 -15.76 14.97
C GLU A 83 -3.77 -14.66 14.57
N ALA A 84 -3.54 -14.49 13.26
CA ALA A 84 -2.70 -13.39 12.76
C ALA A 84 -3.30 -12.03 13.10
N ALA A 85 -4.62 -11.86 12.98
CA ALA A 85 -5.31 -10.64 13.33
C ALA A 85 -5.15 -10.31 14.83
N ARG A 86 -5.36 -11.28 15.73
CA ARG A 86 -5.11 -11.12 17.17
C ARG A 86 -3.66 -10.75 17.46
N TYR A 87 -2.72 -11.42 16.77
CA TYR A 87 -1.30 -11.14 16.94
C TYR A 87 -0.96 -9.70 16.58
N VAL A 88 -1.37 -9.21 15.39
CA VAL A 88 -1.02 -7.85 14.96
C VAL A 88 -1.77 -6.77 15.75
N GLU A 89 -3.00 -7.04 16.20
CA GLU A 89 -3.72 -6.16 17.14
C GLU A 89 -2.95 -6.02 18.46
N ALA A 90 -2.49 -7.14 19.04
CA ALA A 90 -1.68 -7.14 20.27
C ALA A 90 -0.34 -6.41 20.10
N GLN A 91 0.20 -6.30 18.87
CA GLN A 91 1.37 -5.48 18.55
C GLN A 91 1.03 -3.99 18.36
N GLY A 92 -0.25 -3.60 18.45
CA GLY A 92 -0.70 -2.21 18.36
C GLY A 92 -1.20 -1.79 16.98
N ALA A 93 -1.51 -2.72 16.07
CA ALA A 93 -2.17 -2.37 14.82
C ALA A 93 -3.51 -1.68 15.10
N ARG A 94 -3.74 -0.52 14.47
CA ARG A 94 -4.97 0.25 14.65
C ARG A 94 -6.05 -0.12 13.64
N ILE A 95 -5.66 -0.73 12.53
CA ILE A 95 -6.52 -1.23 11.47
C ILE A 95 -5.94 -2.55 10.98
N ILE A 96 -6.79 -3.52 10.71
CA ILE A 96 -6.42 -4.75 10.03
C ILE A 96 -7.07 -4.76 8.66
N ASP A 97 -6.25 -4.89 7.61
CA ASP A 97 -6.71 -4.94 6.23
C ASP A 97 -6.63 -6.36 5.69
N ILE A 98 -7.67 -6.84 5.04
CA ILE A 98 -7.70 -8.18 4.41
C ILE A 98 -7.36 -8.05 2.93
N ASN A 99 -6.35 -8.81 2.48
CA ASN A 99 -5.96 -8.84 1.07
C ASN A 99 -6.81 -9.81 0.25
N MET A 100 -7.62 -9.27 -0.64
CA MET A 100 -8.31 -10.00 -1.72
C MET A 100 -8.02 -9.40 -3.09
N GLY A 101 -6.87 -8.71 -3.25
CA GLY A 101 -6.53 -7.99 -4.47
C GLY A 101 -5.20 -8.39 -5.11
N CYS A 102 -4.29 -9.09 -4.42
CA CYS A 102 -3.00 -9.47 -4.96
C CYS A 102 -3.15 -10.44 -6.16
N PRO A 103 -2.68 -10.06 -7.39
CA PRO A 103 -2.84 -10.89 -8.57
C PRO A 103 -1.67 -11.84 -8.82
N ALA A 104 -0.61 -11.78 -8.00
CA ALA A 104 0.63 -12.51 -8.21
C ALA A 104 0.38 -14.02 -8.28
N LYS A 105 0.96 -14.71 -9.28
CA LYS A 105 0.77 -16.15 -9.48
C LYS A 105 1.10 -16.97 -8.22
N ARG A 106 2.19 -16.63 -7.52
CA ARG A 106 2.57 -17.31 -6.25
C ARG A 106 1.55 -17.17 -5.12
N VAL A 107 0.63 -16.19 -5.21
CA VAL A 107 -0.43 -15.94 -4.23
C VAL A 107 -1.75 -16.55 -4.70
N THR A 108 -2.02 -16.54 -6.01
CA THR A 108 -3.30 -16.95 -6.60
C THR A 108 -3.30 -18.38 -7.14
N SER A 109 -2.16 -19.11 -7.11
CA SER A 109 -2.08 -20.51 -7.49
C SER A 109 -2.14 -21.42 -6.25
N ALA A 110 -2.75 -22.59 -6.41
CA ALA A 110 -2.78 -23.61 -5.38
C ALA A 110 -1.37 -24.17 -5.16
N GLY A 111 -0.74 -23.80 -4.03
CA GLY A 111 0.56 -24.31 -3.58
C GLY A 111 0.74 -23.92 -2.11
N GLY A 112 1.21 -24.83 -1.27
CA GLY A 112 1.45 -24.59 0.16
C GLY A 112 0.20 -24.22 0.94
N ALA A 113 0.03 -22.93 1.23
CA ALA A 113 -1.12 -22.40 2.00
C ALA A 113 -2.42 -22.25 1.19
N GLY A 114 -2.47 -22.69 -0.08
CA GLY A 114 -3.61 -22.53 -0.97
C GLY A 114 -3.69 -21.16 -1.66
N ALA A 115 -4.57 -21.05 -2.66
CA ALA A 115 -4.76 -19.82 -3.42
C ALA A 115 -5.49 -18.75 -2.59
N CYS A 116 -4.87 -17.59 -2.39
CA CYS A 116 -5.44 -16.45 -1.66
C CYS A 116 -5.35 -15.15 -2.49
N GLY A 117 -5.44 -13.98 -1.85
CA GLY A 117 -5.45 -12.73 -2.56
C GLY A 117 -6.64 -12.64 -3.52
N SER A 118 -6.43 -12.21 -4.76
CA SER A 118 -7.54 -12.09 -5.72
C SER A 118 -8.14 -13.42 -6.20
N ALA A 119 -7.57 -14.58 -5.87
CA ALA A 119 -8.20 -15.87 -6.10
C ALA A 119 -9.49 -16.05 -5.29
N LEU A 120 -9.58 -15.42 -4.13
CA LEU A 120 -10.78 -15.44 -3.28
C LEU A 120 -12.00 -14.79 -3.94
N MET A 121 -11.80 -13.93 -4.93
CA MET A 121 -12.91 -13.36 -5.71
C MET A 121 -13.69 -14.43 -6.52
N ARG A 122 -13.12 -15.60 -6.73
CA ARG A 122 -13.81 -16.75 -7.36
C ARG A 122 -14.58 -17.61 -6.37
N GLU A 123 -14.40 -17.37 -5.08
CA GLU A 123 -14.94 -18.18 -4.00
C GLU A 123 -15.54 -17.25 -2.92
N PRO A 124 -16.63 -16.50 -3.26
CA PRO A 124 -17.18 -15.46 -2.39
C PRO A 124 -17.66 -15.98 -1.04
N ASP A 125 -18.12 -17.22 -0.94
CA ASP A 125 -18.53 -17.83 0.33
C ASP A 125 -17.34 -18.11 1.25
N LEU A 126 -16.24 -18.63 0.70
CA LEU A 126 -15.00 -18.76 1.45
C LEU A 126 -14.46 -17.38 1.85
N ALA A 127 -14.48 -16.41 0.93
CA ALA A 127 -14.06 -15.05 1.22
C ALA A 127 -14.83 -14.47 2.41
N LEU A 128 -16.14 -14.66 2.47
CA LEU A 128 -16.98 -14.22 3.58
C LEU A 128 -16.59 -14.91 4.90
N THR A 129 -16.43 -16.24 4.89
CA THR A 129 -15.98 -16.99 6.07
C THR A 129 -14.67 -16.46 6.64
N LEU A 130 -13.72 -16.08 5.77
CA LEU A 130 -12.44 -15.50 6.17
C LEU A 130 -12.60 -14.11 6.77
N ILE A 131 -13.45 -13.26 6.18
CA ILE A 131 -13.77 -11.93 6.68
C ILE A 131 -14.41 -12.01 8.07
N GLU A 132 -15.42 -12.84 8.23
CA GLU A 132 -16.12 -13.05 9.51
C GLU A 132 -15.16 -13.51 10.61
N ALA A 133 -14.27 -14.46 10.30
CA ALA A 133 -13.26 -14.94 11.23
C ALA A 133 -12.32 -13.83 11.74
N VAL A 134 -11.91 -12.91 10.85
CA VAL A 134 -11.07 -11.77 11.23
C VAL A 134 -11.88 -10.76 12.05
N VAL A 135 -13.08 -10.38 11.58
CA VAL A 135 -13.93 -9.39 12.27
C VAL A 135 -14.28 -9.83 13.68
N GLN A 136 -14.57 -11.13 13.88
CA GLN A 136 -14.89 -11.68 15.19
C GLN A 136 -13.66 -11.83 16.12
N ALA A 137 -12.46 -11.83 15.54
CA ALA A 137 -11.23 -12.07 16.29
C ALA A 137 -10.68 -10.82 16.99
N VAL A 138 -11.04 -9.62 16.56
CA VAL A 138 -10.40 -8.35 16.96
C VAL A 138 -11.39 -7.25 17.29
N GLN A 139 -10.92 -6.22 18.02
CA GLN A 139 -11.71 -5.04 18.38
C GLN A 139 -11.42 -3.83 17.48
N VAL A 140 -10.24 -3.81 16.84
CA VAL A 140 -9.87 -2.76 15.90
C VAL A 140 -10.67 -2.89 14.59
N PRO A 141 -10.92 -1.79 13.86
CA PRO A 141 -11.64 -1.85 12.60
C PRO A 141 -10.93 -2.74 11.57
N VAL A 142 -11.74 -3.55 10.88
CA VAL A 142 -11.29 -4.40 9.78
C VAL A 142 -11.67 -3.74 8.46
N THR A 143 -10.73 -3.72 7.51
CA THR A 143 -10.91 -3.21 6.15
C THR A 143 -10.64 -4.30 5.12
N LEU A 144 -11.11 -4.10 3.90
CA LEU A 144 -10.97 -5.07 2.81
C LEU A 144 -10.38 -4.39 1.57
N LYS A 145 -9.31 -4.97 1.01
CA LYS A 145 -8.77 -4.52 -0.27
C LYS A 145 -8.90 -5.58 -1.35
N MET A 146 -9.66 -5.28 -2.40
CA MET A 146 -9.92 -6.22 -3.50
C MET A 146 -9.80 -5.57 -4.89
N ARG A 147 -10.09 -6.33 -5.93
CA ARG A 147 -10.19 -5.91 -7.33
C ARG A 147 -11.67 -5.88 -7.77
N LEU A 148 -11.93 -5.55 -9.05
CA LEU A 148 -13.27 -5.55 -9.63
C LEU A 148 -13.86 -6.97 -9.71
N GLY A 149 -13.01 -7.96 -9.84
CA GLY A 149 -13.37 -9.36 -10.01
C GLY A 149 -12.16 -10.19 -10.45
N TRP A 150 -12.39 -11.43 -10.84
CA TRP A 150 -11.34 -12.30 -11.37
C TRP A 150 -10.96 -11.94 -12.81
N ASP A 151 -11.92 -11.79 -13.68
CA ASP A 151 -11.80 -11.44 -15.09
C ASP A 151 -12.92 -10.48 -15.52
N ASP A 152 -12.99 -10.16 -16.80
CA ASP A 152 -13.93 -9.20 -17.32
C ASP A 152 -15.39 -9.73 -17.36
N ASP A 153 -15.58 -11.05 -17.25
CA ASP A 153 -16.90 -11.71 -17.19
C ASP A 153 -17.42 -11.87 -15.75
N SER A 154 -16.58 -11.59 -14.73
CA SER A 154 -16.90 -11.83 -13.31
C SER A 154 -16.60 -10.62 -12.43
N HIS A 155 -17.26 -9.48 -12.70
CA HIS A 155 -17.18 -8.26 -11.88
C HIS A 155 -18.09 -8.40 -10.64
N ASN A 156 -17.68 -9.19 -9.67
CA ASN A 156 -18.46 -9.48 -8.45
C ASN A 156 -18.06 -8.66 -7.22
N ALA A 157 -17.23 -7.62 -7.38
CA ALA A 157 -16.85 -6.76 -6.28
C ALA A 157 -18.05 -6.11 -5.54
N PRO A 158 -19.13 -5.65 -6.19
CA PRO A 158 -20.28 -5.06 -5.48
C PRO A 158 -20.95 -6.06 -4.52
N GLU A 159 -21.14 -7.31 -4.95
CA GLU A 159 -21.74 -8.37 -4.13
C GLU A 159 -20.84 -8.69 -2.91
N ILE A 160 -19.53 -8.90 -3.15
CA ILE A 160 -18.59 -9.19 -2.08
C ILE A 160 -18.50 -8.01 -1.10
N ALA A 161 -18.54 -6.77 -1.61
CA ALA A 161 -18.52 -5.56 -0.79
C ALA A 161 -19.73 -5.48 0.17
N ALA A 162 -20.94 -5.69 -0.34
CA ALA A 162 -22.17 -5.67 0.46
C ALA A 162 -22.17 -6.77 1.53
N ARG A 163 -21.70 -7.98 1.18
CA ARG A 163 -21.57 -9.08 2.14
C ARG A 163 -20.48 -8.80 3.20
N ALA A 164 -19.37 -8.18 2.80
CA ALA A 164 -18.28 -7.79 3.71
C ALA A 164 -18.73 -6.69 4.69
N GLU A 165 -19.48 -5.68 4.22
CA GLU A 165 -20.08 -4.67 5.10
C GLU A 165 -21.02 -5.31 6.12
N ALA A 166 -21.92 -6.19 5.68
CA ALA A 166 -22.83 -6.91 6.56
C ALA A 166 -22.09 -7.76 7.60
N ALA A 167 -20.92 -8.32 7.26
CA ALA A 167 -20.05 -9.04 8.18
C ALA A 167 -19.25 -8.13 9.14
N GLY A 168 -19.27 -6.80 8.96
CA GLY A 168 -18.65 -5.84 9.88
C GLY A 168 -17.37 -5.16 9.35
N VAL A 169 -17.02 -5.30 8.07
CA VAL A 169 -15.96 -4.51 7.43
C VAL A 169 -16.33 -3.03 7.48
N ARG A 170 -15.35 -2.15 7.73
CA ARG A 170 -15.55 -0.71 7.99
C ARG A 170 -15.05 0.21 6.89
N MET A 171 -14.28 -0.29 5.93
CA MET A 171 -13.84 0.44 4.74
C MET A 171 -13.45 -0.56 3.66
N ILE A 172 -13.70 -0.23 2.40
CA ILE A 172 -13.39 -1.09 1.27
C ILE A 172 -12.52 -0.33 0.27
N THR A 173 -11.42 -0.95 -0.17
CA THR A 173 -10.55 -0.40 -1.21
C THR A 173 -10.65 -1.22 -2.48
N ILE A 174 -10.97 -0.59 -3.60
CA ILE A 174 -11.11 -1.26 -4.90
C ILE A 174 -10.01 -0.84 -5.86
N HIS A 175 -9.21 -1.80 -6.33
CA HIS A 175 -8.35 -1.58 -7.48
C HIS A 175 -9.17 -1.71 -8.77
N GLY A 176 -9.22 -0.64 -9.58
CA GLY A 176 -10.00 -0.55 -10.81
C GLY A 176 -9.52 -1.47 -11.95
N ARG A 177 -9.10 -2.69 -11.65
CA ARG A 177 -8.74 -3.77 -12.57
C ARG A 177 -9.24 -5.10 -12.06
N THR A 178 -9.47 -6.05 -12.98
CA THR A 178 -9.65 -7.47 -12.62
C THR A 178 -8.32 -8.15 -12.31
N ARG A 179 -8.37 -9.37 -11.76
CA ARG A 179 -7.14 -10.16 -11.55
C ARG A 179 -6.46 -10.50 -12.87
N CYS A 180 -7.21 -10.87 -13.90
CA CYS A 180 -6.67 -11.27 -15.20
C CYS A 180 -6.02 -10.12 -15.96
N GLN A 181 -6.45 -8.89 -15.77
CA GLN A 181 -5.79 -7.71 -16.31
C GLN A 181 -4.42 -7.46 -15.66
N PHE A 182 -4.18 -7.97 -14.47
CA PHE A 182 -2.93 -7.83 -13.72
C PHE A 182 -2.57 -6.36 -13.52
N TYR A 183 -1.65 -5.81 -14.33
CA TYR A 183 -1.25 -4.40 -14.39
C TYR A 183 -1.31 -3.84 -15.81
N LYS A 184 -1.90 -4.59 -16.76
CA LYS A 184 -2.03 -4.17 -18.16
C LYS A 184 -3.19 -3.19 -18.34
N GLY A 185 -3.13 -2.40 -19.41
CA GLY A 185 -4.13 -1.38 -19.73
C GLY A 185 -4.21 -0.28 -18.66
N ARG A 186 -5.35 0.37 -18.56
CA ARG A 186 -5.66 1.41 -17.56
C ARG A 186 -6.63 0.88 -16.51
N ALA A 187 -6.54 1.41 -15.29
CA ALA A 187 -7.55 1.17 -14.26
C ALA A 187 -8.89 1.81 -14.71
N ASN A 188 -9.97 1.07 -14.59
CA ASN A 188 -11.32 1.56 -14.87
C ASN A 188 -11.96 2.04 -13.57
N TRP A 189 -11.87 3.34 -13.31
CA TRP A 189 -12.42 3.93 -12.09
C TRP A 189 -13.96 3.97 -12.12
N ALA A 190 -14.58 4.10 -13.30
CA ALA A 190 -16.05 4.05 -13.43
C ALA A 190 -16.61 2.68 -13.02
N ALA A 191 -15.87 1.59 -13.22
CA ALA A 191 -16.27 0.26 -12.78
C ALA A 191 -16.22 0.06 -11.25
N ILE A 192 -15.69 1.03 -10.50
CA ILE A 192 -15.76 1.05 -9.03
C ILE A 192 -17.11 1.56 -8.54
N ARG A 193 -17.80 2.41 -9.31
CA ARG A 193 -19.07 3.05 -8.92
C ARG A 193 -20.14 2.06 -8.44
N PRO A 194 -20.37 0.91 -9.07
CA PRO A 194 -21.33 -0.07 -8.54
C PRO A 194 -21.00 -0.55 -7.11
N VAL A 195 -19.72 -0.50 -6.70
CA VAL A 195 -19.33 -0.84 -5.32
C VAL A 195 -19.72 0.30 -4.38
N THR A 196 -19.46 1.56 -4.74
CA THR A 196 -19.84 2.71 -3.90
C THR A 196 -21.36 2.83 -3.74
N GLU A 197 -22.12 2.40 -4.73
CA GLU A 197 -23.59 2.38 -4.68
C GLU A 197 -24.16 1.19 -3.87
N ALA A 198 -23.37 0.12 -3.70
CA ALA A 198 -23.80 -1.10 -3.02
C ALA A 198 -23.56 -1.09 -1.50
N VAL A 199 -22.76 -0.15 -0.96
CA VAL A 199 -22.37 -0.11 0.45
C VAL A 199 -22.50 1.28 1.06
N ASN A 200 -22.59 1.35 2.40
CA ASN A 200 -22.60 2.60 3.17
C ASN A 200 -21.26 2.90 3.85
N VAL A 201 -20.37 1.91 3.93
CA VAL A 201 -19.01 2.11 4.45
C VAL A 201 -18.17 2.86 3.41
N PRO A 202 -17.16 3.63 3.85
CA PRO A 202 -16.28 4.35 2.93
C PRO A 202 -15.62 3.45 1.90
N VAL A 203 -15.60 3.89 0.63
CA VAL A 203 -14.93 3.23 -0.48
C VAL A 203 -13.73 4.05 -0.94
N ILE A 204 -12.59 3.40 -1.14
CA ILE A 204 -11.34 4.00 -1.58
C ILE A 204 -11.01 3.54 -3.00
N ALA A 205 -10.86 4.48 -3.93
CA ALA A 205 -10.45 4.18 -5.30
C ALA A 205 -8.93 3.97 -5.40
N ASN A 206 -8.53 2.93 -6.12
CA ASN A 206 -7.12 2.59 -6.33
C ASN A 206 -6.85 2.18 -7.78
N GLY A 207 -5.63 2.41 -8.25
CA GLY A 207 -5.14 2.06 -9.58
C GLY A 207 -4.81 3.28 -10.42
N ASP A 208 -3.58 3.36 -10.94
CA ASP A 208 -3.04 4.40 -11.83
C ASP A 208 -3.20 5.85 -11.34
N ILE A 209 -3.31 6.05 -10.05
CA ILE A 209 -3.34 7.37 -9.41
C ILE A 209 -1.89 7.79 -9.17
N THR A 210 -1.46 8.89 -9.82
CA THR A 210 -0.08 9.34 -9.84
C THR A 210 0.12 10.82 -9.50
N ASP A 211 -0.98 11.60 -9.45
CA ASP A 211 -1.02 13.03 -9.21
C ASP A 211 -2.42 13.49 -8.79
N ALA A 212 -2.58 14.80 -8.59
CA ALA A 212 -3.86 15.38 -8.18
C ALA A 212 -4.95 15.24 -9.24
N ASP A 213 -4.60 15.37 -10.52
CA ASP A 213 -5.57 15.31 -11.62
C ASP A 213 -6.13 13.89 -11.75
N THR A 214 -5.26 12.87 -11.73
CA THR A 214 -5.69 11.47 -11.75
C THR A 214 -6.46 11.08 -10.50
N ALA A 215 -6.14 11.66 -9.33
CA ALA A 215 -6.88 11.44 -8.11
C ALA A 215 -8.28 12.07 -8.17
N ALA A 216 -8.40 13.32 -8.65
CA ALA A 216 -9.68 14.01 -8.84
C ALA A 216 -10.58 13.24 -9.82
N GLU A 217 -10.01 12.78 -10.93
CA GLU A 217 -10.75 12.02 -11.93
C GLU A 217 -11.19 10.64 -11.41
N ALA A 218 -10.34 9.96 -10.63
CA ALA A 218 -10.71 8.71 -9.97
C ALA A 218 -11.89 8.89 -9.02
N LEU A 219 -11.89 9.93 -8.19
CA LEU A 219 -13.02 10.26 -7.30
C LEU A 219 -14.29 10.57 -8.09
N ARG A 220 -14.18 11.40 -9.13
CA ARG A 220 -15.33 11.79 -9.96
C ARG A 220 -16.00 10.58 -10.65
N GLN A 221 -15.20 9.67 -11.20
CA GLN A 221 -15.71 8.49 -11.90
C GLN A 221 -16.27 7.44 -10.95
N SER A 222 -15.55 7.16 -9.86
CA SER A 222 -15.90 6.09 -8.93
C SER A 222 -16.98 6.49 -7.93
N GLY A 223 -17.09 7.77 -7.56
CA GLY A 223 -17.86 8.22 -6.41
C GLY A 223 -17.27 7.83 -5.07
N ALA A 224 -15.99 7.42 -5.03
CA ALA A 224 -15.31 7.00 -3.82
C ALA A 224 -15.05 8.17 -2.84
N ASP A 225 -14.87 7.85 -1.56
CA ASP A 225 -14.65 8.81 -0.48
C ASP A 225 -13.19 9.26 -0.35
N GLY A 226 -12.28 8.46 -0.93
CA GLY A 226 -10.85 8.74 -0.90
C GLY A 226 -10.08 7.96 -1.97
N VAL A 227 -8.78 8.16 -1.99
CA VAL A 227 -7.90 7.53 -2.98
C VAL A 227 -6.75 6.79 -2.31
N MET A 228 -6.28 5.72 -2.96
CA MET A 228 -5.10 4.99 -2.54
C MET A 228 -4.05 4.99 -3.66
N VAL A 229 -2.86 5.50 -3.33
CA VAL A 229 -1.74 5.64 -4.25
C VAL A 229 -0.79 4.47 -4.08
N GLY A 230 -0.44 3.82 -5.19
CA GLY A 230 0.56 2.75 -5.23
C GLY A 230 1.86 3.21 -5.88
N ARG A 231 2.10 2.76 -7.09
CA ARG A 231 3.33 3.05 -7.86
C ARG A 231 3.60 4.54 -8.06
N GLY A 232 2.57 5.39 -7.99
CA GLY A 232 2.73 6.85 -8.05
C GLY A 232 3.64 7.42 -6.95
N ALA A 233 3.78 6.73 -5.81
CA ALA A 233 4.65 7.13 -4.72
C ALA A 233 6.13 6.73 -4.90
N GLN A 234 6.44 5.88 -5.87
CA GLN A 234 7.81 5.45 -6.15
C GLN A 234 8.66 6.65 -6.61
N GLY A 235 9.76 6.91 -5.92
CA GLY A 235 10.62 8.08 -6.19
C GLY A 235 10.03 9.43 -5.75
N ARG A 236 8.76 9.47 -5.31
CA ARG A 236 8.04 10.69 -4.92
C ARG A 236 7.22 10.47 -3.64
N PRO A 237 7.86 10.22 -2.47
CA PRO A 237 7.14 9.91 -1.23
C PRO A 237 6.20 11.02 -0.76
N TRP A 238 6.36 12.25 -1.25
CA TRP A 238 5.52 13.42 -1.00
C TRP A 238 4.24 13.49 -1.84
N ILE A 239 4.07 12.60 -2.85
CA ILE A 239 2.96 12.72 -3.81
C ILE A 239 1.58 12.63 -3.14
N LEU A 240 1.45 11.83 -2.07
CA LEU A 240 0.20 11.73 -1.33
C LEU A 240 -0.18 13.07 -0.69
N ALA A 241 0.80 13.75 -0.11
CA ALA A 241 0.59 15.07 0.48
C ALA A 241 0.30 16.14 -0.58
N GLN A 242 0.90 16.07 -1.78
CA GLN A 242 0.55 16.94 -2.89
C GLN A 242 -0.90 16.73 -3.36
N ILE A 243 -1.33 15.47 -3.48
CA ILE A 243 -2.73 15.14 -3.78
C ILE A 243 -3.66 15.68 -2.68
N ALA A 244 -3.29 15.49 -1.41
CA ALA A 244 -4.05 15.98 -0.28
C ALA A 244 -4.18 17.50 -0.27
N ALA A 245 -3.10 18.23 -0.54
CA ALA A 245 -3.12 19.69 -0.64
C ALA A 245 -4.06 20.17 -1.75
N ALA A 246 -3.99 19.55 -2.92
CA ALA A 246 -4.81 19.94 -4.06
C ALA A 246 -6.31 19.64 -3.87
N LEU A 247 -6.66 18.48 -3.28
CA LEU A 247 -8.06 18.05 -3.19
C LEU A 247 -8.75 18.40 -1.88
N TYR A 248 -7.99 18.51 -0.78
CA TYR A 248 -8.55 18.67 0.56
C TYR A 248 -8.06 19.94 1.28
N GLY A 249 -7.20 20.74 0.63
CA GLY A 249 -6.71 22.00 1.17
C GLY A 249 -5.75 21.87 2.36
N THR A 250 -5.12 20.71 2.52
CA THR A 250 -4.06 20.54 3.52
C THR A 250 -2.82 21.38 3.13
N PRO A 251 -1.92 21.71 4.06
CA PRO A 251 -0.68 22.38 3.72
C PRO A 251 0.10 21.64 2.63
N ALA A 252 0.54 22.37 1.60
CA ALA A 252 1.34 21.77 0.54
C ALA A 252 2.69 21.32 1.10
N PRO A 253 3.16 20.09 0.75
CA PRO A 253 4.44 19.60 1.23
C PRO A 253 5.59 20.40 0.59
N VAL A 254 6.64 20.63 1.35
CA VAL A 254 7.91 21.10 0.79
C VAL A 254 8.57 19.93 0.06
N VAL A 255 8.62 20.01 -1.26
CA VAL A 255 9.29 18.98 -2.10
C VAL A 255 10.79 19.23 -2.06
N PRO A 256 11.61 18.31 -1.52
CA PRO A 256 13.04 18.49 -1.43
C PRO A 256 13.69 18.49 -2.83
N GLN A 257 14.70 19.33 -3.01
CA GLN A 257 15.46 19.45 -4.26
C GLN A 257 16.97 19.53 -3.98
N GLY A 258 17.81 19.18 -4.93
CA GLY A 258 19.26 19.29 -4.81
C GLY A 258 19.80 18.57 -3.56
N ALA A 259 20.57 19.28 -2.75
CA ALA A 259 21.15 18.72 -1.52
C ALA A 259 20.11 18.19 -0.53
N ALA A 260 18.98 18.88 -0.37
CA ALA A 260 17.91 18.43 0.53
C ALA A 260 17.26 17.11 0.04
N LEU A 261 17.12 16.93 -1.29
CA LEU A 261 16.67 15.67 -1.87
C LEU A 261 17.70 14.56 -1.63
N ALA A 262 18.99 14.84 -1.82
CA ALA A 262 20.06 13.89 -1.54
C ALA A 262 20.04 13.46 -0.06
N ASP A 263 19.88 14.39 0.87
CA ASP A 263 19.81 14.09 2.32
C ASP A 263 18.60 13.22 2.65
N MET A 264 17.43 13.50 2.09
CA MET A 264 16.23 12.66 2.26
C MET A 264 16.45 11.25 1.71
N VAL A 265 17.01 11.11 0.51
CA VAL A 265 17.25 9.81 -0.13
C VAL A 265 18.28 8.99 0.65
N ILE A 266 19.36 9.62 1.10
CA ILE A 266 20.39 8.98 1.93
C ILE A 266 19.80 8.57 3.28
N GLY A 267 19.00 9.42 3.92
CA GLY A 267 18.30 9.08 5.16
C GLY A 267 17.38 7.87 5.01
N HIS A 268 16.63 7.77 3.90
CA HIS A 268 15.82 6.59 3.60
C HIS A 268 16.69 5.35 3.36
N TYR A 269 17.80 5.50 2.62
CA TYR A 269 18.77 4.43 2.40
C TYR A 269 19.32 3.88 3.71
N GLN A 270 19.78 4.76 4.61
CA GLN A 270 20.29 4.39 5.93
C GLN A 270 19.24 3.70 6.80
N ALA A 271 17.98 4.17 6.75
CA ALA A 271 16.87 3.52 7.43
C ALA A 271 16.64 2.09 6.92
N MET A 272 16.76 1.86 5.60
CA MET A 272 16.69 0.50 5.04
C MET A 272 17.88 -0.37 5.46
N LEU A 273 19.10 0.18 5.54
CA LEU A 273 20.26 -0.55 6.06
C LEU A 273 20.07 -0.94 7.53
N GLY A 274 19.54 -0.05 8.34
CA GLY A 274 19.21 -0.33 9.74
C GLY A 274 18.15 -1.42 9.89
N PHE A 275 17.14 -1.40 9.03
CA PHE A 275 16.01 -2.34 9.09
C PHE A 275 16.36 -3.75 8.58
N TYR A 276 17.08 -3.86 7.46
CA TYR A 276 17.39 -5.13 6.79
C TYR A 276 18.80 -5.67 7.11
N GLY A 277 19.66 -4.87 7.76
CA GLY A 277 21.09 -5.08 7.80
C GLY A 277 21.77 -4.69 6.48
N ILE A 278 23.08 -4.52 6.51
CA ILE A 278 23.84 -3.94 5.38
C ILE A 278 23.70 -4.80 4.11
N GLU A 279 23.94 -6.10 4.20
CA GLU A 279 23.98 -6.97 3.01
C GLU A 279 22.67 -7.02 2.23
N LEU A 280 21.54 -7.17 2.94
CA LEU A 280 20.22 -7.20 2.32
C LEU A 280 19.70 -5.78 2.01
N GLY A 281 19.97 -4.83 2.90
CA GLY A 281 19.54 -3.44 2.77
C GLY A 281 20.07 -2.78 1.50
N VAL A 282 21.35 -2.96 1.18
CA VAL A 282 21.93 -2.46 -0.08
C VAL A 282 21.19 -3.01 -1.30
N LYS A 283 20.85 -4.30 -1.30
CA LYS A 283 20.14 -4.94 -2.43
C LYS A 283 18.70 -4.43 -2.55
N VAL A 284 17.99 -4.32 -1.44
CA VAL A 284 16.59 -3.86 -1.39
C VAL A 284 16.48 -2.39 -1.80
N ALA A 285 17.43 -1.56 -1.35
CA ALA A 285 17.42 -0.12 -1.60
C ALA A 285 17.59 0.25 -3.08
N ARG A 286 18.25 -0.57 -3.90
CA ARG A 286 18.57 -0.25 -5.31
C ARG A 286 17.38 0.23 -6.12
N LYS A 287 16.21 -0.39 -5.94
CA LYS A 287 15.00 0.02 -6.66
C LYS A 287 14.52 1.39 -6.22
N HIS A 288 14.54 1.69 -4.91
CA HIS A 288 14.16 3.00 -4.39
C HIS A 288 15.11 4.09 -4.87
N LEU A 289 16.43 3.84 -4.79
CA LEU A 289 17.44 4.75 -5.31
C LEU A 289 17.23 4.99 -6.81
N GLY A 290 16.96 3.91 -7.59
CA GLY A 290 16.66 4.02 -9.01
C GLY A 290 15.47 4.92 -9.31
N TRP A 291 14.38 4.80 -8.55
CA TRP A 291 13.19 5.65 -8.73
C TRP A 291 13.44 7.10 -8.31
N TYR A 292 14.19 7.36 -7.24
CA TYR A 292 14.54 8.74 -6.87
C TYR A 292 15.38 9.44 -7.94
N LEU A 293 16.41 8.75 -8.43
CA LEU A 293 17.28 9.29 -9.49
C LEU A 293 16.48 9.53 -10.79
N GLU A 294 15.58 8.61 -11.14
CA GLU A 294 14.71 8.75 -12.30
C GLU A 294 13.73 9.92 -12.16
N ALA A 295 13.07 10.04 -11.00
CA ALA A 295 12.15 11.14 -10.71
C ALA A 295 12.85 12.51 -10.71
N ALA A 296 14.12 12.56 -10.34
CA ALA A 296 14.95 13.76 -10.37
C ALA A 296 15.57 14.06 -11.75
N GLY A 297 15.40 13.19 -12.76
CA GLY A 297 16.10 13.30 -14.04
C GLY A 297 17.63 13.15 -13.94
N ALA A 298 18.10 12.53 -12.85
CA ALA A 298 19.52 12.39 -12.56
C ALA A 298 20.15 11.15 -13.21
N VAL A 299 21.43 11.22 -13.51
CA VAL A 299 22.18 10.07 -14.06
C VAL A 299 22.41 9.05 -12.94
N LYS A 300 22.04 7.80 -13.18
CA LYS A 300 22.13 6.72 -12.18
C LYS A 300 23.57 6.38 -11.78
N GLY A 301 24.55 6.60 -12.68
CA GLY A 301 25.95 6.30 -12.44
C GLY A 301 26.19 4.91 -11.88
N ASN A 302 27.08 4.78 -10.88
CA ASN A 302 27.35 3.55 -10.15
C ASN A 302 26.52 3.38 -8.87
N ALA A 303 25.63 4.33 -8.53
CA ALA A 303 24.83 4.30 -7.29
C ALA A 303 24.02 3.00 -7.11
N LEU A 304 23.64 2.33 -8.22
CA LEU A 304 22.84 1.09 -8.19
C LEU A 304 23.67 -0.19 -8.23
N THR A 305 24.97 -0.09 -8.46
CA THR A 305 25.89 -1.25 -8.59
C THR A 305 26.88 -1.37 -7.44
N GLU A 306 27.14 -0.24 -6.76
CA GLU A 306 27.97 -0.23 -5.55
C GLU A 306 27.42 -1.13 -4.45
N THR A 307 28.33 -1.69 -3.66
CA THR A 307 28.00 -2.54 -2.50
C THR A 307 28.47 -1.97 -1.17
N ASP A 308 29.45 -1.06 -1.22
CA ASP A 308 29.88 -0.30 -0.03
C ASP A 308 28.88 0.82 0.25
N PRO A 309 28.25 0.87 1.45
CA PRO A 309 27.28 1.89 1.80
C PRO A 309 27.77 3.33 1.62
N ALA A 310 29.01 3.62 2.00
CA ALA A 310 29.57 4.97 1.88
C ALA A 310 29.78 5.38 0.41
N ALA A 311 30.16 4.43 -0.45
CA ALA A 311 30.27 4.67 -1.89
C ALA A 311 28.91 4.92 -2.54
N VAL A 312 27.85 4.20 -2.12
CA VAL A 312 26.46 4.45 -2.55
C VAL A 312 26.02 5.86 -2.17
N GLU A 313 26.19 6.26 -0.91
CA GLU A 313 25.81 7.59 -0.42
C GLU A 313 26.54 8.71 -1.20
N LYS A 314 27.84 8.54 -1.42
CA LYS A 314 28.63 9.49 -2.22
C LYS A 314 28.11 9.61 -3.65
N ALA A 315 27.79 8.49 -4.29
CA ALA A 315 27.28 8.47 -5.65
C ALA A 315 25.88 9.12 -5.75
N VAL A 316 24.99 8.83 -4.80
CA VAL A 316 23.64 9.43 -4.70
C VAL A 316 23.77 10.96 -4.50
N ARG A 317 24.61 11.40 -3.60
CA ARG A 317 24.83 12.82 -3.33
C ARG A 317 25.36 13.53 -4.56
N ALA A 318 26.35 12.98 -5.24
CA ALA A 318 26.88 13.55 -6.47
C ALA A 318 25.79 13.67 -7.56
N ALA A 319 25.00 12.61 -7.77
CA ALA A 319 23.96 12.56 -8.79
C ALA A 319 22.82 13.57 -8.55
N LEU A 320 22.42 13.80 -7.30
CA LEU A 320 21.28 14.66 -6.95
C LEU A 320 21.68 16.12 -6.67
N SER A 321 22.97 16.40 -6.42
CA SER A 321 23.48 17.78 -6.21
C SER A 321 23.79 18.50 -7.52
N GLU A 322 23.97 17.77 -8.63
CA GLU A 322 24.12 18.40 -9.94
C GLU A 322 22.76 18.93 -10.42
N PRO A 323 22.69 20.16 -10.97
CA PRO A 323 21.46 20.63 -11.58
C PRO A 323 21.09 19.68 -12.73
N ALA A 324 19.77 19.33 -12.82
CA ALA A 324 19.26 18.49 -13.88
C ALA A 324 19.77 19.01 -15.23
N ARG A 325 20.54 18.21 -15.97
CA ARG A 325 20.94 18.56 -17.32
C ARG A 325 19.66 18.66 -18.15
N CYS A 326 19.26 19.88 -18.51
CA CYS A 326 18.21 20.07 -19.50
C CYS A 326 18.56 19.18 -20.68
N ALA A 327 17.72 18.19 -20.97
CA ALA A 327 17.78 17.47 -22.23
C ALA A 327 17.51 18.50 -23.33
N ALA A 328 18.54 18.73 -24.13
CA ALA A 328 18.49 19.60 -25.32
C ALA A 328 17.64 18.93 -26.39
#